data_da866a48ae16510f510f1f6675ee2f4c
#
_entry.id   da866a48ae16510f510f1f6675ee2f4c
#
_cell.length_a   1.000
_cell.length_b   1.000
_cell.length_c   1.000
_cell.angle_alpha   90.00
_cell.angle_beta   90.00
_cell.angle_gamma   90.00
#
_symmetry.space_group_name_H-M   'P 1'
#
loop_
_entity.id
_entity.type
_entity.pdbx_description
1 polymer ?
#
loop_
_entity_poly.entity_id
_entity_poly.type
_entity_poly.pdbx_seq_one_letter_code
_entity_poly.pdbx_strand_id
1 'polypeptide(L)' 'MEFSEVYCSNCKKVLGRYSTKFYSEDKIDELINTTYSTHVRNGHQVNIRKFEKD' A
#
# COMPACT_ATOMS: atom_id res chain seq x y z
N MET A 1 -2.05 -4.85 -17.24
CA MET A 1 -2.08 -3.66 -16.40
C MET A 1 -1.62 -3.99 -15.00
N GLU A 2 -0.61 -3.31 -14.53
CA GLU A 2 -0.04 -3.59 -13.21
C GLU A 2 -0.54 -2.59 -12.18
N PHE A 3 -0.76 -3.05 -10.97
CA PHE A 3 -1.09 -2.18 -9.87
C PHE A 3 -0.52 -2.72 -8.56
N SER A 4 -0.34 -1.82 -7.61
CA SER A 4 0.12 -2.17 -6.27
C SER A 4 -1.01 -1.94 -5.29
N GLU A 5 -1.10 -2.82 -4.32
CA GLU A 5 -2.14 -2.78 -3.31
C GLU A 5 -1.50 -2.63 -1.94
N VAL A 6 -1.99 -1.68 -1.17
CA VAL A 6 -1.53 -1.48 0.21
C VAL A 6 -2.46 -2.25 1.13
N TYR A 7 -1.91 -3.19 1.87
CA TYR A 7 -2.67 -4.10 2.71
C TYR A 7 -2.21 -4.03 4.16
N CYS A 8 -3.16 -3.91 5.06
CA CYS A 8 -2.87 -3.96 6.49
C CYS A 8 -3.18 -5.35 7.04
N SER A 9 -2.14 -6.04 7.51
CA SER A 9 -2.29 -7.39 8.04
C SER A 9 -3.12 -7.43 9.33
N ASN A 10 -2.99 -6.40 10.15
CA ASN A 10 -3.74 -6.33 11.41
C ASN A 10 -5.22 -6.07 11.19
N CYS A 11 -5.55 -5.22 10.21
CA CYS A 11 -6.93 -4.92 9.87
C CYS A 11 -7.51 -5.95 8.90
N LYS A 12 -6.66 -6.73 8.25
CA LYS A 12 -7.02 -7.74 7.26
C LYS A 12 -7.85 -7.15 6.12
N LYS A 13 -7.45 -5.98 5.66
CA LYS A 13 -8.14 -5.33 4.56
C LYS A 13 -7.17 -4.49 3.73
N VAL A 14 -7.60 -4.21 2.51
CA VAL A 14 -6.86 -3.37 1.59
C VAL A 14 -7.10 -1.91 1.94
N LEU A 15 -6.03 -1.16 2.11
CA LEU A 15 -6.11 0.26 2.42
C LEU A 15 -6.20 1.11 1.17
N GLY A 16 -5.60 0.67 0.07
CA GLY A 16 -5.64 1.41 -1.18
C GLY A 16 -5.03 0.64 -2.33
N ARG A 17 -5.33 1.07 -3.53
CA ARG A 17 -4.78 0.49 -4.76
C ARG A 17 -4.22 1.61 -5.61
N TYR A 18 -3.04 1.37 -6.19
CA TYR A 18 -2.35 2.38 -6.97
C TYR A 18 -1.79 1.75 -8.24
N SER A 19 -1.97 2.44 -9.36
CA SER A 19 -1.40 2.00 -10.61
C SER A 19 0.12 2.21 -10.57
N THR A 20 0.88 1.17 -10.91
CA THR A 20 2.34 1.27 -10.96
C THR A 20 2.81 2.24 -12.05
N LYS A 21 1.91 2.56 -12.96
CA LYS A 21 2.18 3.51 -14.03
C LYS A 21 2.32 4.94 -13.49
N PHE A 22 1.57 5.26 -12.44
CA PHE A 22 1.54 6.61 -11.86
C PHE A 22 2.22 6.69 -10.50
N TYR A 23 2.35 5.56 -9.82
CA TYR A 23 2.92 5.51 -8.49
C TYR A 23 4.06 4.50 -8.46
N SER A 24 5.27 4.98 -8.22
CA SER A 24 6.43 4.12 -8.03
C SER A 24 6.38 3.54 -6.61
N GLU A 25 7.22 2.54 -6.34
CA GLU A 25 7.31 1.96 -5.00
C GLU A 25 7.69 3.01 -3.97
N ASP A 26 8.62 3.90 -4.32
CA ASP A 26 9.04 4.97 -3.43
C ASP A 26 7.87 5.89 -3.08
N LYS A 27 7.04 6.17 -4.06
CA LYS A 27 5.86 7.00 -3.86
C LYS A 27 4.86 6.32 -2.94
N ILE A 28 4.66 5.02 -3.11
CA ILE A 28 3.74 4.26 -2.28
C ILE A 28 4.27 4.15 -0.85
N ASP A 29 5.58 3.95 -0.67
CA ASP A 29 6.20 3.94 0.64
C ASP A 29 5.99 5.27 1.36
N GLU A 30 6.11 6.36 0.64
CA GLU A 30 5.86 7.69 1.18
C GLU A 30 4.40 7.82 1.64
N LEU A 31 3.46 7.31 0.85
CA LEU A 31 2.05 7.32 1.21
C LEU A 31 1.79 6.50 2.48
N ILE A 32 2.46 5.37 2.62
CA ILE A 32 2.34 4.54 3.81
C ILE A 32 2.80 5.31 5.04
N ASN A 33 3.91 6.04 4.91
CA ASN A 33 4.48 6.80 6.02
C ASN A 33 3.76 8.11 6.31
N THR A 34 2.86 8.54 5.44
CA THR A 34 2.08 9.78 5.61
C THR A 34 0.60 9.49 5.77
N THR A 35 -0.04 9.04 4.68
CA THR A 35 -1.49 8.80 4.66
C THR A 35 -1.90 7.66 5.59
N TYR A 36 -1.10 6.61 5.64
CA TYR A 36 -1.39 5.43 6.45
C TYR A 36 -0.52 5.36 7.70
N SER A 37 0.04 6.49 8.11
CA SER A 37 0.95 6.55 9.26
C SER A 37 0.28 6.08 10.56
N THR A 38 -1.03 6.26 10.69
CA THR A 38 -1.78 5.82 11.86
C THR A 38 -1.63 4.31 12.07
N HIS A 39 -1.68 3.53 10.99
CA HIS A 39 -1.48 2.08 11.08
C HIS A 39 -0.08 1.73 11.55
N VAL A 40 0.92 2.42 11.00
CA VAL A 40 2.31 2.20 11.37
C VAL A 40 2.55 2.55 12.84
N ARG A 41 1.98 3.65 13.30
CA ARG A 41 2.10 4.10 14.70
C ARG A 41 1.46 3.12 15.68
N ASN A 42 0.38 2.48 15.27
CA ASN A 42 -0.31 1.51 16.10
C ASN A 42 0.36 0.13 16.07
N GLY A 43 1.50 0.01 15.41
CA GLY A 43 2.20 -1.24 15.31
C GLY A 43 1.59 -2.20 14.30
N HIS A 44 0.72 -1.71 13.43
CA HIS A 44 0.13 -2.51 12.38
C HIS A 44 1.14 -2.75 11.28
N GLN A 45 1.19 -3.96 10.78
CA GLN A 45 2.07 -4.28 9.67
C GLN A 45 1.36 -4.00 8.34
N VAL A 46 1.92 -3.04 7.59
CA VAL A 46 1.38 -2.64 6.30
C VAL A 46 2.30 -3.17 5.21
N ASN A 47 1.73 -3.87 4.26
CA ASN A 47 2.47 -4.51 3.16
C ASN A 47 2.01 -4.00 1.81
N ILE A 48 2.92 -4.03 0.84
CA ILE A 48 2.62 -3.69 -0.53
C ILE A 48 2.57 -4.99 -1.33
N ARG A 49 1.50 -5.19 -2.06
CA ARG A 49 1.34 -6.35 -2.95
C ARG A 49 1.27 -5.86 -4.38
N LYS A 50 1.99 -6.54 -5.25
CA LYS A 50 1.98 -6.23 -6.68
C LYS A 50 1.09 -7.22 -7.40
N PHE A 51 0.24 -6.71 -8.25
CA PHE A 51 -0.65 -7.52 -9.06
C PHE A 51 -0.53 -7.14 -10.51
N GLU A 52 -0.66 -8.12 -11.37
CA GLU A 52 -0.70 -7.91 -12.80
C GLU A 52 -2.05 -8.41 -13.31
N LYS A 53 -2.75 -7.53 -14.01
CA LYS A 53 -4.06 -7.87 -14.54
C LYS A 53 -4.05 -7.62 -16.04
N ASP A 54 -4.40 -8.64 -16.79
CA ASP A 54 -4.49 -8.55 -18.25
C ASP A 54 -5.68 -7.72 -18.73
#